data_14830359f190917a5b9a21f7339cef1e
#
_entry.id   14830359f190917a5b9a21f7339cef1e
#
_cell.length_a   1.000
_cell.length_b   1.000
_cell.length_c   1.000
_cell.angle_alpha   90.00
_cell.angle_beta   90.00
_cell.angle_gamma   90.00
#
_symmetry.space_group_name_H-M   'P 1'
#
loop_
_entity.id
_entity.type
_entity.pdbx_description
1 polymer ?
#
loop_
_entity_poly.entity_id
_entity_poly.type
_entity_poly.pdbx_seq_one_letter_code
_entity_poly.pdbx_strand_id
1 'polypeptide(L)'
;MGKKLHALVLPMAVVALSALPTVPAHAATGYDRCNEGYYCMFSGLDGTGDIIQIRVSTPDLAALNMDDRAKSDWNRTDFVIHLYSEANYEGCSAGTSPRGKGNFFSTFRDFFSSVRIGGPNGPSCGTTDPEFRVKAHA
;
A
#
# COMPACT_ATOMS: atom_id res chain seq x y z
N MET A 1 -26.07 55.93 62.06
CA MET A 1 -24.95 54.97 61.88
C MET A 1 -25.21 54.24 60.58
N GLY A 2 -24.62 54.71 59.48
CA GLY A 2 -24.77 54.08 58.15
C GLY A 2 -23.63 53.09 57.90
N LYS A 3 -23.97 51.82 57.74
CA LYS A 3 -23.03 50.83 57.23
C LYS A 3 -23.02 50.86 55.75
N LYS A 4 -21.92 51.31 55.14
CA LYS A 4 -21.73 51.29 53.69
C LYS A 4 -21.34 49.86 53.31
N LEU A 5 -22.22 49.16 52.57
CA LEU A 5 -21.89 47.92 51.91
C LEU A 5 -21.07 48.24 50.63
N HIS A 6 -19.82 47.81 50.62
CA HIS A 6 -19.01 47.85 49.40
C HIS A 6 -19.34 46.58 48.60
N ALA A 7 -19.97 46.76 47.48
CA ALA A 7 -20.16 45.69 46.48
C ALA A 7 -18.84 45.42 45.77
N LEU A 8 -18.31 44.25 45.98
CA LEU A 8 -17.11 43.73 45.27
C LEU A 8 -17.57 43.29 43.87
N VAL A 9 -17.23 44.07 42.87
CA VAL A 9 -17.45 43.65 41.47
C VAL A 9 -16.26 42.82 41.04
N LEU A 10 -16.46 41.50 40.91
CA LEU A 10 -15.46 40.60 40.30
C LEU A 10 -15.53 40.73 38.78
N PRO A 11 -14.41 40.99 38.09
CA PRO A 11 -14.42 40.95 36.64
C PRO A 11 -14.49 39.47 36.18
N MET A 12 -15.54 39.11 35.43
CA MET A 12 -15.63 37.88 34.69
C MET A 12 -14.59 37.91 33.57
N ALA A 13 -13.55 37.12 33.68
CA ALA A 13 -12.62 36.84 32.61
C ALA A 13 -13.31 35.95 31.55
N VAL A 14 -13.67 36.53 30.43
CA VAL A 14 -14.17 35.78 29.25
C VAL A 14 -12.95 35.09 28.60
N VAL A 15 -12.81 33.78 28.83
CA VAL A 15 -11.84 32.96 28.10
C VAL A 15 -12.38 32.70 26.70
N ALA A 16 -11.86 33.46 25.73
CA ALA A 16 -12.15 33.19 24.32
C ALA A 16 -11.44 31.88 23.90
N LEU A 17 -12.22 30.80 23.80
CA LEU A 17 -11.75 29.59 23.14
C LEU A 17 -11.58 29.90 21.64
N SER A 18 -10.35 30.12 21.19
CA SER A 18 -10.01 30.20 19.78
C SER A 18 -10.10 28.77 19.20
N ALA A 19 -11.18 28.48 18.49
CA ALA A 19 -11.31 27.29 17.66
C ALA A 19 -10.28 27.37 16.53
N LEU A 20 -9.24 26.53 16.61
CA LEU A 20 -8.32 26.34 15.48
C LEU A 20 -9.10 25.71 14.32
N PRO A 21 -8.92 26.20 13.08
CA PRO A 21 -9.55 25.57 11.92
C PRO A 21 -9.01 24.14 11.79
N THR A 22 -9.88 23.15 11.96
CA THR A 22 -9.57 21.77 11.65
C THR A 22 -9.53 21.63 10.13
N VAL A 23 -8.32 21.55 9.56
CA VAL A 23 -8.16 21.16 8.16
C VAL A 23 -8.62 19.71 8.04
N PRO A 24 -9.61 19.39 7.18
CA PRO A 24 -10.00 18.00 6.99
C PRO A 24 -8.79 17.22 6.45
N ALA A 25 -8.39 16.15 7.15
CA ALA A 25 -7.39 15.23 6.65
C ALA A 25 -7.97 14.57 5.38
N HIS A 26 -7.36 14.85 4.23
CA HIS A 26 -7.73 14.15 3.00
C HIS A 26 -7.34 12.67 3.16
N ALA A 27 -8.30 11.77 2.95
CA ALA A 27 -8.01 10.35 2.91
C ALA A 27 -7.01 10.06 1.78
N ALA A 28 -5.97 9.30 2.07
CA ALA A 28 -4.99 8.90 1.06
C ALA A 28 -5.68 8.13 -0.08
N THR A 29 -5.35 8.45 -1.32
CA THR A 29 -5.92 7.83 -2.52
C THR A 29 -4.84 7.27 -3.43
N GLY A 30 -5.20 6.31 -4.27
CA GLY A 30 -4.26 5.72 -5.21
C GLY A 30 -3.04 5.15 -4.49
N TYR A 31 -1.87 5.38 -5.05
CA TYR A 31 -0.60 4.92 -4.49
C TYR A 31 -0.30 5.46 -3.08
N ASP A 32 -0.78 6.64 -2.71
CA ASP A 32 -0.50 7.28 -1.42
C ASP A 32 -1.08 6.48 -0.22
N ARG A 33 -1.90 5.48 -0.47
CA ARG A 33 -2.36 4.51 0.53
C ARG A 33 -1.26 3.54 0.98
N CYS A 34 -0.16 3.44 0.25
CA CYS A 34 0.98 2.61 0.60
C CYS A 34 1.86 3.29 1.63
N ASN A 35 2.05 2.66 2.78
CA ASN A 35 2.89 3.21 3.85
C ASN A 35 4.39 3.06 3.54
N GLU A 36 5.20 3.97 4.09
CA GLU A 36 6.66 3.89 3.98
C GLU A 36 7.19 2.58 4.59
N GLY A 37 8.18 1.96 3.93
CA GLY A 37 8.78 0.70 4.35
C GLY A 37 7.99 -0.54 3.98
N TYR A 38 6.89 -0.40 3.22
CA TYR A 38 6.09 -1.52 2.73
C TYR A 38 6.25 -1.74 1.23
N TYR A 39 6.06 -2.97 0.81
CA TYR A 39 5.71 -3.28 -0.56
C TYR A 39 4.19 -3.40 -0.66
N CYS A 40 3.59 -2.68 -1.59
CA CYS A 40 2.14 -2.64 -1.76
C CYS A 40 1.74 -3.16 -3.14
N MET A 41 0.70 -3.99 -3.17
CA MET A 41 0.05 -4.42 -4.39
C MET A 41 -1.39 -3.91 -4.40
N PHE A 42 -1.89 -3.58 -5.60
CA PHE A 42 -3.22 -3.03 -5.82
C PHE A 42 -3.96 -3.85 -6.86
N SER A 43 -5.22 -4.14 -6.61
CA SER A 43 -6.06 -4.89 -7.55
C SER A 43 -6.52 -4.07 -8.77
N GLY A 44 -6.33 -2.76 -8.74
CA GLY A 44 -6.60 -1.84 -9.85
C GLY A 44 -5.33 -1.25 -10.43
N LEU A 45 -5.47 -0.54 -11.56
CA LEU A 45 -4.41 0.27 -12.13
C LEU A 45 -4.19 1.53 -11.29
N ASP A 46 -3.02 2.15 -11.41
CA ASP A 46 -2.66 3.44 -10.79
C ASP A 46 -2.89 3.48 -9.27
N GLY A 47 -2.61 2.36 -8.58
CA GLY A 47 -2.76 2.24 -7.14
C GLY A 47 -4.22 2.24 -6.67
N THR A 48 -5.17 1.86 -7.52
CA THR A 48 -6.60 1.78 -7.18
C THR A 48 -7.04 0.37 -6.74
N GLY A 49 -8.31 0.22 -6.39
CA GLY A 49 -8.87 -1.05 -5.95
C GLY A 49 -8.45 -1.45 -4.54
N ASP A 50 -8.47 -2.75 -4.26
CA ASP A 50 -8.01 -3.32 -3.00
C ASP A 50 -6.49 -3.16 -2.88
N ILE A 51 -6.01 -2.97 -1.66
CA ILE A 51 -4.58 -2.86 -1.36
C ILE A 51 -4.17 -3.91 -0.34
N ILE A 52 -3.01 -4.53 -0.58
CA ILE A 52 -2.26 -5.23 0.47
C ILE A 52 -0.94 -4.53 0.71
N GLN A 53 -0.46 -4.56 1.95
CA GLN A 53 0.80 -3.95 2.37
C GLN A 53 1.62 -5.00 3.12
N ILE A 54 2.77 -5.37 2.60
CA ILE A 54 3.60 -6.44 3.14
C ILE A 54 5.01 -5.94 3.47
N ARG A 55 5.59 -6.48 4.53
CA ARG A 55 6.95 -6.18 5.01
C ARG A 55 7.83 -7.42 5.07
N VAL A 56 7.24 -8.58 4.94
CA VAL A 56 7.93 -9.88 4.95
C VAL A 56 7.53 -10.66 3.71
N SER A 57 8.40 -11.55 3.25
CA SER A 57 8.08 -12.44 2.14
C SER A 57 6.79 -13.21 2.41
N THR A 58 5.92 -13.27 1.43
CA THR A 58 4.58 -13.83 1.52
C THR A 58 4.43 -14.99 0.55
N PRO A 59 4.36 -16.23 1.05
CA PRO A 59 4.36 -17.41 0.19
C PRO A 59 3.03 -17.66 -0.51
N ASP A 60 1.95 -17.04 -0.05
CA ASP A 60 0.61 -17.26 -0.59
C ASP A 60 -0.22 -15.97 -0.54
N LEU A 61 -0.44 -15.36 -1.69
CA LEU A 61 -1.25 -14.17 -1.83
C LEU A 61 -2.75 -14.45 -1.72
N ALA A 62 -3.19 -15.70 -1.84
CA ALA A 62 -4.58 -16.07 -1.60
C ALA A 62 -5.01 -15.81 -0.15
N ALA A 63 -4.11 -16.01 0.81
CA ALA A 63 -4.34 -15.69 2.21
C ALA A 63 -4.62 -14.20 2.45
N LEU A 64 -4.18 -13.33 1.54
CA LEU A 64 -4.42 -11.88 1.57
C LEU A 64 -5.46 -11.42 0.54
N ASN A 65 -6.16 -12.34 -0.09
CA ASN A 65 -7.14 -12.07 -1.15
C ASN A 65 -6.56 -11.24 -2.31
N MET A 66 -5.28 -11.51 -2.69
CA MET A 66 -4.60 -10.83 -3.79
C MET A 66 -4.02 -11.79 -4.85
N ASP A 67 -4.25 -13.09 -4.71
CA ASP A 67 -3.84 -14.10 -5.68
C ASP A 67 -4.43 -13.83 -7.06
N ASP A 68 -3.58 -13.76 -8.08
CA ASP A 68 -3.96 -13.47 -9.47
C ASP A 68 -4.88 -12.23 -9.62
N ARG A 69 -4.68 -11.19 -8.79
CA ARG A 69 -5.54 -9.99 -8.81
C ARG A 69 -4.80 -8.67 -8.97
N ALA A 70 -3.49 -8.65 -8.75
CA ALA A 70 -2.73 -7.42 -8.75
C ALA A 70 -2.54 -6.84 -10.17
N LYS A 71 -2.70 -5.54 -10.31
CA LYS A 71 -2.53 -4.80 -11.57
C LYS A 71 -1.51 -3.67 -11.49
N SER A 72 -1.20 -3.21 -10.28
CA SER A 72 -0.17 -2.20 -10.03
C SER A 72 0.49 -2.43 -8.68
N ASP A 73 1.67 -1.85 -8.50
CA ASP A 73 2.42 -1.96 -7.26
C ASP A 73 3.20 -0.69 -6.91
N TRP A 74 3.62 -0.60 -5.65
CA TRP A 74 4.63 0.34 -5.18
C TRP A 74 5.54 -0.32 -4.16
N ASN A 75 6.82 -0.37 -4.50
CA ASN A 75 7.87 -0.83 -3.60
C ASN A 75 8.44 0.35 -2.81
N ARG A 76 8.00 0.56 -1.59
CA ARG A 76 8.52 1.58 -0.68
C ARG A 76 9.61 1.04 0.26
N THR A 77 10.25 -0.04 -0.13
CA THR A 77 11.41 -0.64 0.55
C THR A 77 12.71 -0.39 -0.19
N ASP A 78 13.83 -0.67 0.45
CA ASP A 78 15.17 -0.61 -0.17
C ASP A 78 15.62 -1.93 -0.79
N PHE A 79 14.71 -2.92 -0.85
CA PHE A 79 14.98 -4.25 -1.38
C PHE A 79 14.33 -4.43 -2.76
N VAL A 80 14.94 -5.27 -3.60
CA VAL A 80 14.25 -5.77 -4.79
C VAL A 80 13.12 -6.70 -4.34
N ILE A 81 11.97 -6.55 -4.96
CA ILE A 81 10.83 -7.45 -4.76
C ILE A 81 10.79 -8.45 -5.91
N HIS A 82 10.66 -9.71 -5.59
CA HIS A 82 10.48 -10.79 -6.56
C HIS A 82 9.03 -11.30 -6.47
N LEU A 83 8.35 -11.25 -7.60
CA LEU A 83 6.96 -11.67 -7.76
C LEU A 83 6.97 -13.01 -8.50
N TYR A 84 6.26 -14.00 -8.00
CA TYR A 84 6.24 -15.35 -8.57
C TYR A 84 4.85 -15.71 -9.07
N SER A 85 4.82 -16.43 -10.19
CA SER A 85 3.57 -16.87 -10.83
C SER A 85 2.79 -17.89 -9.99
N GLU A 86 3.47 -18.63 -9.13
CA GLU A 86 2.85 -19.63 -8.25
C GLU A 86 3.07 -19.31 -6.76
N ALA A 87 2.28 -19.95 -5.91
CA ALA A 87 2.49 -19.92 -4.46
C ALA A 87 3.84 -20.55 -4.09
N ASN A 88 4.31 -20.28 -2.86
CA ASN A 88 5.56 -20.82 -2.30
C ASN A 88 6.83 -20.43 -3.08
N TYR A 89 6.80 -19.30 -3.79
CA TYR A 89 7.92 -18.78 -4.57
C TYR A 89 8.32 -19.72 -5.73
N GLU A 90 7.35 -20.39 -6.30
CA GLU A 90 7.51 -21.30 -7.42
C GLU A 90 7.07 -20.62 -8.74
N GLY A 91 7.30 -21.33 -9.85
CA GLY A 91 7.04 -20.84 -11.18
C GLY A 91 8.06 -19.81 -11.65
N CYS A 92 7.67 -18.97 -12.58
CA CYS A 92 8.52 -17.90 -13.08
C CYS A 92 8.43 -16.64 -12.20
N SER A 93 9.43 -15.78 -12.28
CA SER A 93 9.50 -14.55 -11.49
C SER A 93 9.72 -13.29 -12.33
N ALA A 94 9.16 -12.19 -11.83
CA ALA A 94 9.44 -10.83 -12.26
C ALA A 94 9.87 -10.00 -11.06
N GLY A 95 10.49 -8.85 -11.28
CA GLY A 95 11.01 -8.02 -10.20
C GLY A 95 10.50 -6.59 -10.23
N THR A 96 10.32 -6.01 -9.05
CA THR A 96 10.13 -4.58 -8.87
C THR A 96 11.34 -4.00 -8.13
N SER A 97 11.99 -3.03 -8.76
CA SER A 97 13.17 -2.36 -8.21
C SER A 97 12.86 -1.65 -6.89
N PRO A 98 13.85 -1.42 -6.01
CA PRO A 98 13.69 -0.56 -4.85
C PRO A 98 13.08 0.79 -5.25
N ARG A 99 12.09 1.22 -4.48
CA ARG A 99 11.35 2.49 -4.71
C ARG A 99 10.55 2.54 -6.03
N GLY A 100 10.51 1.44 -6.81
CA GLY A 100 9.75 1.34 -8.05
C GLY A 100 8.24 1.37 -7.82
N LYS A 101 7.53 2.02 -8.76
CA LYS A 101 6.08 2.18 -8.72
C LYS A 101 5.52 2.17 -10.13
N GLY A 102 4.40 1.53 -10.34
CA GLY A 102 3.71 1.58 -11.62
C GLY A 102 2.67 0.48 -11.83
N ASN A 103 2.13 0.49 -13.02
CA ASN A 103 1.23 -0.56 -13.50
C ASN A 103 2.05 -1.73 -14.04
N PHE A 104 1.62 -2.95 -13.75
CA PHE A 104 2.17 -4.12 -14.41
C PHE A 104 1.86 -4.08 -15.91
N PHE A 105 2.79 -4.58 -16.73
CA PHE A 105 2.50 -4.86 -18.13
C PHE A 105 1.24 -5.73 -18.24
N SER A 106 0.50 -5.59 -19.33
CA SER A 106 -0.78 -6.30 -19.51
C SER A 106 -0.67 -7.82 -19.29
N THR A 107 0.47 -8.41 -19.65
CA THR A 107 0.78 -9.83 -19.50
C THR A 107 1.06 -10.26 -18.06
N PHE A 108 1.33 -9.32 -17.15
CA PHE A 108 1.60 -9.56 -15.73
C PHE A 108 0.47 -9.10 -14.81
N ARG A 109 -0.62 -8.61 -15.36
CA ARG A 109 -1.82 -8.29 -14.57
C ARG A 109 -2.56 -9.56 -14.23
N ASP A 110 -3.04 -9.63 -12.99
CA ASP A 110 -3.78 -10.81 -12.50
C ASP A 110 -2.98 -12.11 -12.65
N PHE A 111 -1.70 -12.08 -12.28
CA PHE A 111 -0.75 -13.13 -12.62
C PHE A 111 0.03 -13.71 -11.43
N PHE A 112 0.29 -12.94 -10.39
CA PHE A 112 1.21 -13.32 -9.32
C PHE A 112 0.51 -13.94 -8.13
N SER A 113 1.13 -14.97 -7.54
CA SER A 113 0.61 -15.76 -6.41
C SER A 113 1.48 -15.73 -5.16
N SER A 114 2.75 -15.31 -5.26
CA SER A 114 3.63 -15.12 -4.09
C SER A 114 4.64 -14.00 -4.30
N VAL A 115 5.18 -13.48 -3.19
CA VAL A 115 6.10 -12.33 -3.16
C VAL A 115 7.26 -12.61 -2.23
N ARG A 116 8.49 -12.44 -2.71
CA ARG A 116 9.71 -12.48 -1.89
C ARG A 116 10.33 -11.08 -1.80
N ILE A 117 10.69 -10.67 -0.61
CA ILE A 117 11.40 -9.42 -0.37
C ILE A 117 12.90 -9.70 -0.28
N GLY A 118 13.66 -9.18 -1.25
CA GLY A 118 15.10 -9.46 -1.35
C GLY A 118 15.41 -10.92 -1.67
N GLY A 119 16.69 -11.28 -1.60
CA GLY A 119 17.16 -12.63 -1.84
C GLY A 119 17.26 -12.98 -3.33
N PRO A 120 17.48 -14.28 -3.65
CA PRO A 120 17.63 -14.71 -5.03
C PRO A 120 16.29 -14.62 -5.78
N ASN A 121 16.38 -14.30 -7.07
CA ASN A 121 15.26 -14.38 -7.99
C ASN A 121 15.09 -15.83 -8.50
N GLY A 122 13.88 -16.13 -8.94
CA GLY A 122 13.57 -17.35 -9.66
C GLY A 122 13.83 -17.24 -11.17
N PRO A 123 13.43 -18.25 -11.95
CA PRO A 123 13.46 -18.17 -13.41
C PRO A 123 12.66 -16.97 -13.90
N SER A 124 13.16 -16.27 -14.92
CA SER A 124 12.47 -15.09 -15.47
C SER A 124 11.17 -15.49 -16.19
N CYS A 125 10.10 -14.74 -15.98
CA CYS A 125 8.86 -14.85 -16.75
C CYS A 125 9.08 -14.31 -18.16
N GLY A 126 9.66 -15.12 -19.04
CA GLY A 126 9.84 -14.75 -20.45
C GLY A 126 8.65 -15.16 -21.32
N THR A 127 8.50 -14.53 -22.48
CA THR A 127 7.44 -14.87 -23.44
C THR A 127 7.51 -16.30 -23.99
N THR A 128 8.64 -16.98 -23.79
CA THR A 128 8.86 -18.37 -24.20
C THR A 128 8.51 -19.37 -23.09
N ASP A 129 8.28 -18.91 -21.86
CA ASP A 129 7.89 -19.77 -20.75
C ASP A 129 6.46 -20.31 -20.98
N PRO A 130 6.25 -21.64 -20.95
CA PRO A 130 4.92 -22.22 -21.15
C PRO A 130 3.89 -21.76 -20.12
N GLU A 131 4.31 -21.62 -18.85
CA GLU A 131 3.44 -21.16 -17.76
C GLU A 131 3.02 -19.72 -17.96
N PHE A 132 3.95 -18.84 -18.35
CA PHE A 132 3.65 -17.47 -18.71
C PHE A 132 2.58 -17.38 -19.81
N ARG A 133 2.67 -18.23 -20.84
CA ARG A 133 1.70 -18.26 -21.92
C ARG A 133 0.31 -18.68 -21.44
N VAL A 134 0.21 -19.66 -20.56
CA VAL A 134 -1.07 -20.13 -20.03
C VAL A 134 -1.73 -19.04 -19.17
N LYS A 135 -1.02 -18.46 -18.23
CA LYS A 135 -1.57 -17.43 -17.35
C LYS A 135 -1.85 -16.11 -18.07
N ALA A 136 -1.02 -15.69 -19.00
CA ALA A 136 -1.20 -14.45 -19.73
C ALA A 136 -2.42 -14.44 -20.69
N HIS A 137 -2.96 -15.61 -20.99
CA HIS A 137 -4.10 -15.77 -21.92
C HIS A 137 -5.35 -16.35 -21.25
N ALA A 138 -5.28 -16.63 -19.95
CA ALA A 138 -6.43 -17.05 -19.13
C ALA A 138 -7.21 -15.85 -18.61
#